data_dd24bbeda837a3c89075ac3111421df1
#
_entry.id   dd24bbeda837a3c89075ac3111421df1
#
_cell.length_a   1.000
_cell.length_b   1.000
_cell.length_c   1.000
_cell.angle_alpha   90.00
_cell.angle_beta   90.00
_cell.angle_gamma   90.00
#
_symmetry.space_group_name_H-M   'P 1'
#
loop_
_entity.id
_entity.type
_entity.pdbx_description
1 polymer ?
#
loop_
_entity_poly.entity_id
_entity_poly.type
_entity_poly.pdbx_seq_one_letter_code
_entity_poly.pdbx_strand_id
1 'polypeptide(L)'
;MKMVFGALTLCLCLICQAVSAQENEYDVFLLIGQSNMAGRGYMVDGDRDIIHENVFILDDKGEVVPARNPLNQYSSIRKEMSMQRINPGFGFSRKIARRTGRKILLVVNARGGTTMAQWTKGETGSGYYEEAVRRTKQALKYGTLKAILWHQGCGDSRSAKVSTYMGSLSAMVQSLREDLNADVPFIAGELGQWRSIVTEFNNMLHTISDNIPCSAWVSSKGGAPIVTKRSNGEPDLKDPHFDRKSQIIIGERYADKVLKMCYRKSKCK
;
A
#
# COMPACT_ATOMS: atom_id res chain seq x y z
N MET A 1 -67.74 23.38 -47.72
CA MET A 1 -66.28 23.34 -47.78
C MET A 1 -65.81 23.41 -46.34
N LYS A 2 -65.53 22.23 -45.75
CA LYS A 2 -65.10 22.08 -44.32
C LYS A 2 -63.61 21.81 -44.30
N MET A 3 -62.85 22.76 -43.79
CA MET A 3 -61.40 22.53 -43.51
C MET A 3 -61.20 21.72 -42.19
N VAL A 4 -60.56 20.64 -42.34
CA VAL A 4 -60.11 19.80 -41.16
C VAL A 4 -58.67 20.17 -40.81
N PHE A 5 -58.48 20.77 -39.66
CA PHE A 5 -57.15 21.03 -39.10
C PHE A 5 -56.66 19.74 -38.39
N GLY A 6 -55.64 19.09 -38.93
CA GLY A 6 -54.98 18.03 -38.30
C GLY A 6 -53.92 18.56 -37.31
N ALA A 7 -54.11 18.24 -36.05
CA ALA A 7 -53.10 18.52 -34.99
C ALA A 7 -52.00 17.47 -35.02
N LEU A 8 -50.78 17.91 -35.34
CA LEU A 8 -49.56 17.06 -35.29
C LEU A 8 -49.01 17.06 -33.87
N THR A 9 -49.28 16.00 -33.12
CA THR A 9 -48.74 15.83 -31.77
C THR A 9 -47.30 15.33 -31.88
N LEU A 10 -46.33 16.21 -31.59
CA LEU A 10 -44.91 15.90 -31.55
C LEU A 10 -44.59 15.23 -30.22
N CYS A 11 -44.41 13.90 -30.25
CA CYS A 11 -44.01 13.12 -29.08
C CYS A 11 -42.49 13.26 -28.87
N LEU A 12 -42.07 14.16 -27.95
CA LEU A 12 -40.66 14.26 -27.52
C LEU A 12 -40.34 13.10 -26.62
N CYS A 13 -39.71 12.05 -27.16
CA CYS A 13 -39.08 11.01 -26.34
C CYS A 13 -37.82 11.57 -25.70
N LEU A 14 -37.93 12.00 -24.46
CA LEU A 14 -36.78 12.24 -23.56
C LEU A 14 -36.10 10.90 -23.31
N ILE A 15 -35.05 10.62 -24.07
CA ILE A 15 -34.12 9.54 -23.74
C ILE A 15 -33.33 10.03 -22.53
N CYS A 16 -33.81 9.66 -21.34
CA CYS A 16 -33.04 9.79 -20.10
C CYS A 16 -31.88 8.78 -20.20
N GLN A 17 -30.72 9.23 -20.70
CA GLN A 17 -29.49 8.44 -20.55
C GLN A 17 -29.20 8.40 -19.07
N ALA A 18 -29.57 7.30 -18.43
CA ALA A 18 -29.03 6.94 -17.12
C ALA A 18 -27.50 6.85 -17.29
N VAL A 19 -26.80 7.88 -16.87
CA VAL A 19 -25.35 7.78 -16.61
C VAL A 19 -25.24 6.75 -15.50
N SER A 20 -25.00 5.49 -15.90
CA SER A 20 -24.59 4.45 -14.98
C SER A 20 -23.36 5.00 -14.26
N ALA A 21 -23.51 5.39 -13.01
CA ALA A 21 -22.37 5.63 -12.15
C ALA A 21 -21.54 4.33 -12.21
N GLN A 22 -20.40 4.41 -12.85
CA GLN A 22 -19.48 3.29 -12.95
C GLN A 22 -19.15 2.92 -11.50
N GLU A 23 -19.77 1.87 -10.98
CA GLU A 23 -19.47 1.38 -9.64
C GLU A 23 -17.96 1.18 -9.60
N ASN A 24 -17.31 1.82 -8.63
CA ASN A 24 -15.87 1.68 -8.41
C ASN A 24 -15.56 0.18 -8.21
N GLU A 25 -15.11 -0.47 -9.27
CA GLU A 25 -14.99 -1.91 -9.34
C GLU A 25 -13.99 -2.45 -8.34
N TYR A 26 -12.92 -1.67 -8.04
CA TYR A 26 -11.81 -2.10 -7.20
C TYR A 26 -11.71 -1.33 -5.89
N ASP A 27 -11.40 -2.05 -4.83
CA ASP A 27 -10.85 -1.46 -3.62
C ASP A 27 -9.34 -1.29 -3.79
N VAL A 28 -8.89 -0.03 -3.91
CA VAL A 28 -7.50 0.32 -4.20
C VAL A 28 -6.71 0.45 -2.90
N PHE A 29 -5.49 -0.08 -2.89
CA PHE A 29 -4.55 0.03 -1.76
C PHE A 29 -3.18 0.49 -2.25
N LEU A 30 -2.66 1.55 -1.62
CA LEU A 30 -1.31 2.06 -1.86
C LEU A 30 -0.33 1.42 -0.88
N LEU A 31 0.70 0.74 -1.39
CA LEU A 31 1.76 0.09 -0.62
C LEU A 31 3.08 0.78 -0.90
N ILE A 32 3.59 1.55 0.06
CA ILE A 32 4.81 2.36 -0.07
C ILE A 32 5.76 2.17 1.11
N GLY A 33 7.00 2.55 0.94
CA GLY A 33 8.05 2.42 1.96
C GLY A 33 9.36 1.88 1.40
N GLN A 34 10.12 1.18 2.25
CA GLN A 34 11.46 0.71 1.89
C GLN A 34 11.53 -0.80 1.56
N SER A 35 12.68 -1.39 1.78
CA SER A 35 13.02 -2.76 1.34
C SER A 35 12.05 -3.84 1.79
N ASN A 36 11.52 -3.77 3.01
CA ASN A 36 10.52 -4.74 3.46
C ASN A 36 9.20 -4.59 2.70
N MET A 37 8.79 -3.38 2.32
CA MET A 37 7.63 -3.18 1.46
C MET A 37 7.93 -3.50 -0.02
N ALA A 38 9.16 -3.27 -0.48
CA ALA A 38 9.59 -3.70 -1.81
C ALA A 38 9.64 -5.24 -1.95
N GLY A 39 9.85 -5.93 -0.84
CA GLY A 39 9.93 -7.40 -0.76
C GLY A 39 11.35 -7.92 -0.70
N ARG A 40 11.64 -8.70 0.34
CA ARG A 40 12.94 -9.36 0.56
C ARG A 40 12.80 -10.82 0.99
N GLY A 41 11.61 -11.26 1.37
CA GLY A 41 11.38 -12.67 1.72
C GLY A 41 11.67 -13.58 0.51
N TYR A 42 12.56 -14.55 0.68
CA TYR A 42 12.92 -15.46 -0.40
C TYR A 42 11.68 -16.17 -0.95
N MET A 43 11.54 -16.18 -2.26
CA MET A 43 10.48 -16.93 -2.93
C MET A 43 10.83 -18.41 -2.96
N VAL A 44 9.80 -19.24 -2.88
CA VAL A 44 9.88 -20.69 -3.15
C VAL A 44 9.27 -20.99 -4.50
N ASP A 45 9.49 -22.21 -4.98
CA ASP A 45 8.90 -22.67 -6.23
C ASP A 45 7.38 -22.48 -6.23
N GLY A 46 6.84 -22.01 -7.32
CA GLY A 46 5.41 -21.72 -7.48
C GLY A 46 4.95 -20.35 -6.97
N ASP A 47 5.72 -19.63 -6.14
CA ASP A 47 5.28 -18.31 -5.63
C ASP A 47 4.98 -17.29 -6.75
N ARG A 48 5.62 -17.43 -7.93
CA ARG A 48 5.38 -16.57 -9.10
C ARG A 48 4.08 -16.92 -9.82
N ASP A 49 3.60 -18.14 -9.66
CA ASP A 49 2.45 -18.67 -10.39
C ASP A 49 1.15 -18.52 -9.61
N ILE A 50 1.26 -18.21 -8.30
CA ILE A 50 0.09 -18.01 -7.46
C ILE A 50 -0.65 -16.75 -7.90
N ILE A 51 -1.86 -16.96 -8.42
CA ILE A 51 -2.84 -15.91 -8.69
C ILE A 51 -4.02 -16.11 -7.75
N HIS A 52 -4.54 -15.01 -7.22
CA HIS A 52 -5.83 -15.01 -6.52
C HIS A 52 -6.83 -14.28 -7.41
N GLU A 53 -7.98 -14.90 -7.70
CA GLU A 53 -8.97 -14.41 -8.66
C GLU A 53 -9.41 -12.96 -8.45
N ASN A 54 -9.46 -12.50 -7.20
CA ASN A 54 -9.88 -11.15 -6.83
C ASN A 54 -8.72 -10.22 -6.44
N VAL A 55 -7.47 -10.54 -6.84
CA VAL A 55 -6.32 -9.67 -6.54
C VAL A 55 -5.64 -9.25 -7.82
N PHE A 56 -5.59 -7.95 -8.01
CA PHE A 56 -5.03 -7.28 -9.18
C PHE A 56 -3.95 -6.29 -8.75
N ILE A 57 -3.13 -5.87 -9.71
CA ILE A 57 -2.06 -4.90 -9.51
C ILE A 57 -2.03 -3.91 -10.68
N LEU A 58 -1.70 -2.66 -10.38
CA LEU A 58 -1.44 -1.66 -11.41
C LEU A 58 -0.05 -1.92 -12.01
N ASP A 59 0.02 -2.16 -13.30
CA ASP A 59 1.28 -2.35 -14.01
C ASP A 59 2.03 -1.04 -14.27
N ASP A 60 3.13 -1.06 -14.99
CA ASP A 60 3.95 0.11 -15.32
C ASP A 60 3.32 1.00 -16.40
N LYS A 61 2.36 0.48 -17.15
CA LYS A 61 1.58 1.24 -18.13
C LYS A 61 0.34 1.90 -17.52
N GLY A 62 -0.01 1.55 -16.27
CA GLY A 62 -1.20 2.01 -15.59
C GLY A 62 -2.44 1.17 -15.87
N GLU A 63 -2.26 -0.06 -16.35
CA GLU A 63 -3.30 -1.03 -16.59
C GLU A 63 -3.49 -1.98 -15.42
N VAL A 64 -4.70 -2.53 -15.28
CA VAL A 64 -5.04 -3.49 -14.24
C VAL A 64 -4.76 -4.91 -14.75
N VAL A 65 -3.83 -5.60 -14.08
CA VAL A 65 -3.46 -6.98 -14.42
C VAL A 65 -3.58 -7.90 -13.19
N PRO A 66 -3.76 -9.23 -13.37
CA PRO A 66 -3.73 -10.18 -12.25
C PRO A 66 -2.43 -10.05 -11.45
N ALA A 67 -2.54 -9.97 -10.12
CA ALA A 67 -1.36 -9.80 -9.27
C ALA A 67 -0.53 -11.08 -9.19
N ARG A 68 0.77 -10.97 -9.53
CA ARG A 68 1.78 -12.03 -9.40
C ARG A 68 3.00 -11.51 -8.65
N ASN A 69 3.64 -12.39 -7.90
CA ASN A 69 4.91 -12.05 -7.24
C ASN A 69 6.06 -11.95 -8.25
N PRO A 70 7.02 -11.05 -7.98
CA PRO A 70 7.08 -10.11 -6.86
C PRO A 70 6.16 -8.90 -7.09
N LEU A 71 5.32 -8.55 -6.11
CA LEU A 71 4.33 -7.49 -6.29
C LEU A 71 4.92 -6.09 -6.55
N ASN A 72 6.18 -5.84 -6.20
CA ASN A 72 6.84 -4.57 -6.49
C ASN A 72 7.47 -4.49 -7.91
N GLN A 73 7.20 -5.47 -8.77
CA GLN A 73 7.81 -5.58 -10.11
C GLN A 73 7.52 -4.38 -11.02
N TYR A 74 6.36 -3.76 -10.88
CA TYR A 74 5.92 -2.61 -11.69
C TYR A 74 6.20 -1.25 -11.04
N SER A 75 6.87 -1.24 -9.89
CA SER A 75 7.27 0.02 -9.24
C SER A 75 8.28 0.76 -10.09
N SER A 76 7.99 2.00 -10.44
CA SER A 76 8.89 2.89 -11.20
C SER A 76 10.13 3.31 -10.42
N ILE A 77 10.07 3.25 -9.09
CA ILE A 77 11.19 3.61 -8.20
C ILE A 77 11.96 2.40 -7.66
N ARG A 78 11.59 1.17 -8.04
CA ARG A 78 12.27 -0.04 -7.54
C ARG A 78 13.74 -0.07 -7.88
N LYS A 79 14.50 -0.83 -7.10
CA LYS A 79 15.83 -1.29 -7.48
C LYS A 79 15.72 -2.46 -8.46
N GLU A 80 16.83 -3.10 -8.76
CA GLU A 80 16.92 -4.22 -9.72
C GLU A 80 15.85 -5.29 -9.46
N MET A 81 15.36 -5.92 -10.51
CA MET A 81 14.31 -6.96 -10.41
C MET A 81 14.75 -8.14 -9.55
N SER A 82 16.02 -8.52 -9.58
CA SER A 82 16.60 -9.61 -8.77
C SER A 82 16.46 -9.39 -7.26
N MET A 83 16.31 -8.13 -6.84
CA MET A 83 16.07 -7.75 -5.43
C MET A 83 14.60 -7.77 -5.04
N GLN A 84 13.68 -7.93 -5.98
CA GLN A 84 12.23 -7.95 -5.70
C GLN A 84 11.77 -9.38 -5.38
N ARG A 85 11.13 -9.55 -4.22
CA ARG A 85 10.72 -10.86 -3.68
C ARG A 85 9.36 -10.75 -2.99
N ILE A 86 9.02 -11.69 -2.12
CA ILE A 86 7.79 -11.62 -1.32
C ILE A 86 7.82 -10.39 -0.42
N ASN A 87 6.70 -9.65 -0.43
CA ASN A 87 6.43 -8.49 0.41
C ASN A 87 5.12 -8.66 1.20
N PRO A 88 4.79 -7.77 2.15
CA PRO A 88 3.57 -7.90 2.94
C PRO A 88 2.28 -7.87 2.10
N GLY A 89 2.31 -7.24 0.94
CA GLY A 89 1.16 -7.17 0.02
C GLY A 89 0.61 -8.54 -0.35
N PHE A 90 1.45 -9.58 -0.38
CA PHE A 90 1.02 -10.94 -0.71
C PHE A 90 0.07 -11.53 0.34
N GLY A 91 0.40 -11.46 1.63
CA GLY A 91 -0.50 -11.89 2.71
C GLY A 91 -1.70 -10.96 2.88
N PHE A 92 -1.47 -9.65 2.76
CA PHE A 92 -2.48 -8.61 2.87
C PHE A 92 -3.61 -8.78 1.87
N SER A 93 -3.30 -8.78 0.58
CA SER A 93 -4.32 -8.75 -0.48
C SER A 93 -5.16 -10.02 -0.50
N ARG A 94 -4.54 -11.17 -0.34
CA ARG A 94 -5.24 -12.47 -0.27
C ARG A 94 -6.19 -12.53 0.92
N LYS A 95 -5.80 -12.01 2.08
CA LYS A 95 -6.67 -11.99 3.26
C LYS A 95 -7.85 -11.04 3.06
N ILE A 96 -7.62 -9.82 2.54
CA ILE A 96 -8.69 -8.87 2.25
C ILE A 96 -9.67 -9.48 1.24
N ALA A 97 -9.18 -9.97 0.09
CA ALA A 97 -10.04 -10.55 -0.96
C ALA A 97 -10.91 -11.70 -0.41
N ARG A 98 -10.30 -12.65 0.33
CA ARG A 98 -11.04 -13.76 0.94
C ARG A 98 -12.08 -13.34 1.98
N ARG A 99 -11.82 -12.28 2.75
CA ARG A 99 -12.71 -11.82 3.83
C ARG A 99 -13.83 -10.91 3.34
N THR A 100 -13.65 -10.24 2.23
CA THR A 100 -14.60 -9.24 1.70
C THR A 100 -15.30 -9.67 0.42
N GLY A 101 -14.75 -10.63 -0.33
CA GLY A 101 -15.21 -10.97 -1.68
C GLY A 101 -14.96 -9.87 -2.72
N ARG A 102 -14.32 -8.76 -2.34
CA ARG A 102 -14.09 -7.59 -3.20
C ARG A 102 -12.90 -7.81 -4.13
N LYS A 103 -12.93 -7.17 -5.29
CA LYS A 103 -11.76 -7.05 -6.17
C LYS A 103 -10.78 -6.03 -5.58
N ILE A 104 -9.55 -6.46 -5.38
CA ILE A 104 -8.46 -5.67 -4.76
C ILE A 104 -7.50 -5.22 -5.83
N LEU A 105 -7.24 -3.93 -5.91
CA LEU A 105 -6.21 -3.36 -6.78
C LEU A 105 -5.04 -2.82 -5.95
N LEU A 106 -3.87 -3.38 -6.15
CA LEU A 106 -2.65 -2.97 -5.48
C LEU A 106 -1.88 -1.94 -6.32
N VAL A 107 -1.50 -0.83 -5.68
CA VAL A 107 -0.47 0.09 -6.18
C VAL A 107 0.75 -0.10 -5.31
N VAL A 108 1.71 -0.88 -5.78
CA VAL A 108 2.94 -1.14 -5.02
C VAL A 108 4.06 -0.27 -5.58
N ASN A 109 4.58 0.64 -4.74
CA ASN A 109 5.60 1.59 -5.17
C ASN A 109 6.61 1.81 -4.05
N ALA A 110 7.53 0.86 -3.86
CA ALA A 110 8.48 0.85 -2.77
C ALA A 110 9.94 0.78 -3.27
N ARG A 111 10.87 1.40 -2.51
CA ARG A 111 12.30 1.41 -2.82
C ARG A 111 13.15 1.06 -1.60
N GLY A 112 14.00 0.05 -1.75
CA GLY A 112 14.91 -0.37 -0.69
C GLY A 112 15.98 0.68 -0.34
N GLY A 113 16.30 0.83 0.95
CA GLY A 113 17.37 1.69 1.43
C GLY A 113 16.99 3.17 1.55
N THR A 114 15.70 3.50 1.58
CA THR A 114 15.25 4.90 1.70
C THR A 114 15.16 5.36 3.16
N THR A 115 15.35 6.67 3.35
CA THR A 115 15.07 7.41 4.59
C THR A 115 13.78 8.20 4.46
N MET A 116 13.22 8.70 5.58
CA MET A 116 12.02 9.52 5.60
C MET A 116 12.18 10.80 4.76
N ALA A 117 13.34 11.44 4.81
CA ALA A 117 13.64 12.65 4.04
C ALA A 117 13.46 12.45 2.52
N GLN A 118 13.73 11.25 2.00
CA GLN A 118 13.57 10.97 0.57
C GLN A 118 12.11 10.82 0.13
N TRP A 119 11.18 10.71 1.09
CA TRP A 119 9.74 10.65 0.86
C TRP A 119 9.04 12.01 1.09
N THR A 120 9.81 13.07 1.35
CA THR A 120 9.28 14.43 1.46
C THR A 120 8.73 14.90 0.12
N LYS A 121 7.59 15.56 0.13
CA LYS A 121 6.98 16.19 -1.05
C LYS A 121 7.84 17.35 -1.55
N GLY A 122 8.00 17.50 -2.86
CA GLY A 122 8.69 18.59 -3.50
C GLY A 122 10.18 18.32 -3.73
N GLU A 123 10.93 19.38 -4.05
CA GLU A 123 12.32 19.31 -4.51
C GLU A 123 13.32 18.75 -3.49
N THR A 124 13.00 18.83 -2.20
CA THR A 124 13.84 18.25 -1.14
C THR A 124 13.74 16.73 -1.03
N GLY A 125 12.73 16.12 -1.66
CA GLY A 125 12.54 14.68 -1.73
C GLY A 125 13.33 14.04 -2.88
N SER A 126 13.08 12.77 -3.11
CA SER A 126 13.68 12.00 -4.22
C SER A 126 12.67 11.64 -5.31
N GLY A 127 11.54 12.33 -5.37
CA GLY A 127 10.44 12.05 -6.31
C GLY A 127 9.62 10.80 -5.96
N TYR A 128 9.91 10.12 -4.84
CA TYR A 128 9.20 8.89 -4.47
C TYR A 128 7.77 9.17 -4.03
N TYR A 129 7.56 10.29 -3.36
CA TYR A 129 6.24 10.79 -2.98
C TYR A 129 5.38 11.08 -4.22
N GLU A 130 5.91 11.87 -5.14
CA GLU A 130 5.22 12.29 -6.37
C GLU A 130 4.85 11.08 -7.21
N GLU A 131 5.73 10.11 -7.30
CA GLU A 131 5.49 8.89 -8.05
C GLU A 131 4.43 7.99 -7.39
N ALA A 132 4.40 7.92 -6.06
CA ALA A 132 3.33 7.23 -5.35
C ALA A 132 1.96 7.88 -5.61
N VAL A 133 1.89 9.22 -5.57
CA VAL A 133 0.68 9.99 -5.90
C VAL A 133 0.25 9.77 -7.34
N ARG A 134 1.19 9.88 -8.29
CA ARG A 134 0.92 9.72 -9.72
C ARG A 134 0.32 8.34 -10.03
N ARG A 135 0.96 7.28 -9.54
CA ARG A 135 0.50 5.89 -9.75
C ARG A 135 -0.85 5.63 -9.07
N THR A 136 -1.04 6.19 -7.87
CA THR A 136 -2.34 6.06 -7.19
C THR A 136 -3.45 6.75 -8.00
N LYS A 137 -3.22 7.96 -8.51
CA LYS A 137 -4.19 8.66 -9.38
C LYS A 137 -4.53 7.85 -10.63
N GLN A 138 -3.59 7.10 -11.20
CA GLN A 138 -3.89 6.18 -12.29
C GLN A 138 -4.85 5.06 -11.85
N ALA A 139 -4.63 4.47 -10.66
CA ALA A 139 -5.47 3.39 -10.14
C ALA A 139 -6.88 3.88 -9.75
N LEU A 140 -7.03 5.14 -9.36
CA LEU A 140 -8.34 5.72 -9.01
C LEU A 140 -9.31 5.80 -10.19
N LYS A 141 -8.86 5.59 -11.42
CA LYS A 141 -9.73 5.42 -12.59
C LYS A 141 -10.54 4.13 -12.55
N TYR A 142 -10.06 3.15 -11.79
CA TYR A 142 -10.63 1.81 -11.70
C TYR A 142 -11.36 1.55 -10.38
N GLY A 143 -11.09 2.34 -9.35
CA GLY A 143 -11.66 2.08 -8.04
C GLY A 143 -11.46 3.18 -7.02
N THR A 144 -11.73 2.87 -5.76
CA THR A 144 -11.66 3.80 -4.63
C THR A 144 -10.48 3.45 -3.73
N LEU A 145 -9.63 4.42 -3.38
CA LEU A 145 -8.58 4.24 -2.36
C LEU A 145 -9.22 3.92 -1.00
N LYS A 146 -8.77 2.83 -0.38
CA LYS A 146 -9.28 2.35 0.92
C LYS A 146 -8.28 2.55 2.05
N ALA A 147 -6.99 2.37 1.78
CA ALA A 147 -5.95 2.59 2.78
C ALA A 147 -4.57 2.77 2.13
N ILE A 148 -3.66 3.33 2.92
CA ILE A 148 -2.24 3.45 2.60
C ILE A 148 -1.46 2.59 3.60
N LEU A 149 -0.61 1.68 3.09
CA LEU A 149 0.25 0.81 3.89
C LEU A 149 1.70 1.30 3.78
N TRP A 150 2.32 1.53 4.91
CA TRP A 150 3.67 2.05 5.04
C TRP A 150 4.59 1.09 5.78
N HIS A 151 5.75 0.79 5.21
CA HIS A 151 6.78 0.02 5.91
C HIS A 151 8.17 0.59 5.62
N GLN A 152 8.62 1.50 6.50
CA GLN A 152 9.90 2.19 6.39
C GLN A 152 10.41 2.55 7.80
N GLY A 153 11.71 2.81 7.95
CA GLY A 153 12.30 3.27 9.21
C GLY A 153 13.71 2.75 9.47
N CYS A 154 14.17 1.66 8.83
CA CYS A 154 15.52 1.11 9.10
C CYS A 154 16.65 2.12 8.87
N GLY A 155 16.48 3.04 7.91
CA GLY A 155 17.44 4.12 7.66
C GLY A 155 17.35 5.27 8.66
N ASP A 156 16.29 5.31 9.47
CA ASP A 156 15.96 6.39 10.41
C ASP A 156 15.87 5.91 11.86
N SER A 157 16.15 4.64 12.14
CA SER A 157 16.02 4.03 13.48
C SER A 157 17.13 4.39 14.47
N ARG A 158 18.05 5.27 14.11
CA ARG A 158 19.05 5.84 15.03
C ARG A 158 18.47 7.03 15.77
N SER A 159 18.73 7.16 17.06
CA SER A 159 18.12 8.15 17.97
C SER A 159 18.04 9.58 17.44
N ALA A 160 19.10 10.07 16.80
CA ALA A 160 19.12 11.42 16.22
C ALA A 160 18.05 11.67 15.15
N LYS A 161 17.50 10.64 14.54
CA LYS A 161 16.45 10.74 13.50
C LYS A 161 15.06 10.36 14.00
N VAL A 162 14.99 9.58 15.06
CA VAL A 162 13.71 9.12 15.62
C VAL A 162 12.88 10.31 16.12
N SER A 163 13.52 11.29 16.75
CA SER A 163 12.85 12.48 17.31
C SER A 163 12.09 13.33 16.29
N THR A 164 12.55 13.36 15.04
CA THR A 164 11.92 14.15 13.96
C THR A 164 11.05 13.32 13.01
N TYR A 165 11.14 11.99 13.12
CA TYR A 165 10.48 11.07 12.18
C TYR A 165 8.97 11.23 12.17
N MET A 166 8.33 11.26 13.34
CA MET A 166 6.86 11.32 13.43
C MET A 166 6.31 12.61 12.82
N GLY A 167 6.96 13.75 13.03
CA GLY A 167 6.56 15.02 12.42
C GLY A 167 6.65 14.96 10.89
N SER A 168 7.74 14.41 10.34
CA SER A 168 7.90 14.23 8.90
C SER A 168 6.90 13.24 8.31
N LEU A 169 6.61 12.16 9.04
CA LEU A 169 5.61 11.18 8.64
C LEU A 169 4.21 11.80 8.62
N SER A 170 3.86 12.59 9.64
CA SER A 170 2.57 13.29 9.72
C SER A 170 2.38 14.24 8.55
N ALA A 171 3.39 15.04 8.22
CA ALA A 171 3.35 15.95 7.08
C ALA A 171 3.18 15.20 5.75
N MET A 172 3.90 14.10 5.55
CA MET A 172 3.77 13.26 4.36
C MET A 172 2.36 12.67 4.24
N VAL A 173 1.80 12.15 5.33
CA VAL A 173 0.45 11.54 5.32
C VAL A 173 -0.61 12.59 5.02
N GLN A 174 -0.52 13.77 5.61
CA GLN A 174 -1.41 14.89 5.32
C GLN A 174 -1.36 15.23 3.83
N SER A 175 -0.17 15.44 3.28
CA SER A 175 0.01 15.74 1.86
C SER A 175 -0.53 14.64 0.96
N LEU A 176 -0.34 13.35 1.29
CA LEU A 176 -0.90 12.23 0.51
C LEU A 176 -2.43 12.28 0.47
N ARG A 177 -3.08 12.55 1.60
CA ARG A 177 -4.54 12.66 1.68
C ARG A 177 -5.07 13.84 0.88
N GLU A 178 -4.42 14.99 0.96
CA GLU A 178 -4.75 16.19 0.18
C GLU A 178 -4.60 15.93 -1.32
N ASP A 179 -3.42 15.45 -1.77
CA ASP A 179 -3.13 15.24 -3.19
C ASP A 179 -3.97 14.13 -3.84
N LEU A 180 -4.41 13.15 -3.04
CA LEU A 180 -5.27 12.05 -3.49
C LEU A 180 -6.76 12.34 -3.24
N ASN A 181 -7.10 13.46 -2.58
CA ASN A 181 -8.45 13.80 -2.15
C ASN A 181 -9.13 12.63 -1.42
N ALA A 182 -8.43 12.01 -0.47
CA ALA A 182 -8.86 10.78 0.17
C ALA A 182 -8.42 10.72 1.64
N ASP A 183 -9.37 10.93 2.56
CA ASP A 183 -9.15 10.76 3.99
C ASP A 183 -9.27 9.28 4.37
N VAL A 184 -8.23 8.52 4.08
CA VAL A 184 -8.19 7.07 4.28
C VAL A 184 -7.24 6.67 5.40
N PRO A 185 -7.43 5.48 6.00
CA PRO A 185 -6.50 4.94 6.98
C PRO A 185 -5.07 4.86 6.47
N PHE A 186 -4.13 5.28 7.33
CA PHE A 186 -2.70 5.09 7.13
C PHE A 186 -2.18 4.09 8.16
N ILE A 187 -1.59 2.99 7.68
CA ILE A 187 -1.17 1.90 8.56
C ILE A 187 0.32 1.65 8.37
N ALA A 188 1.08 1.81 9.46
CA ALA A 188 2.53 1.65 9.46
C ALA A 188 2.94 0.32 10.12
N GLY A 189 4.05 -0.27 9.66
CA GLY A 189 4.59 -1.52 10.19
C GLY A 189 5.82 -1.32 11.06
N GLU A 190 5.87 -2.01 12.21
CA GLU A 190 7.08 -2.12 13.03
C GLU A 190 8.25 -2.69 12.25
N LEU A 191 9.44 -2.22 12.62
CA LEU A 191 10.70 -2.84 12.21
C LEU A 191 10.95 -4.14 12.98
N GLY A 192 11.76 -5.03 12.41
CA GLY A 192 12.02 -6.36 13.00
C GLY A 192 12.57 -6.32 14.41
N GLN A 193 11.80 -6.80 15.38
CA GLN A 193 12.10 -6.73 16.82
C GLN A 193 13.34 -7.53 17.26
N TRP A 194 13.91 -8.38 16.41
CA TRP A 194 15.15 -9.10 16.69
C TRP A 194 16.40 -8.20 16.69
N ARG A 195 16.25 -6.92 16.39
CA ARG A 195 17.30 -5.91 16.39
C ARG A 195 17.03 -4.86 17.46
N SER A 196 17.86 -4.82 18.51
CA SER A 196 17.71 -3.85 19.61
C SER A 196 17.74 -2.38 19.16
N ILE A 197 18.50 -2.08 18.10
CA ILE A 197 18.60 -0.73 17.54
C ILE A 197 17.28 -0.12 17.07
N VAL A 198 16.23 -0.94 16.83
CA VAL A 198 14.92 -0.47 16.38
C VAL A 198 13.93 -0.26 17.51
N THR A 199 14.28 -0.54 18.76
CA THR A 199 13.35 -0.48 19.90
C THR A 199 12.78 0.92 20.10
N GLU A 200 13.63 1.94 20.09
CA GLU A 200 13.20 3.33 20.23
C GLU A 200 12.28 3.76 19.07
N PHE A 201 12.64 3.38 17.85
CA PHE A 201 11.81 3.63 16.66
C PHE A 201 10.42 2.96 16.77
N ASN A 202 10.36 1.69 17.16
CA ASN A 202 9.09 0.98 17.31
C ASN A 202 8.24 1.59 18.43
N ASN A 203 8.84 1.98 19.56
CA ASN A 203 8.12 2.68 20.63
C ASN A 203 7.53 4.02 20.15
N MET A 204 8.29 4.79 19.38
CA MET A 204 7.78 6.01 18.74
C MET A 204 6.64 5.67 17.77
N LEU A 205 6.77 4.62 16.95
CA LEU A 205 5.73 4.23 15.99
C LEU A 205 4.40 3.83 16.67
N HIS A 206 4.46 3.30 17.89
CA HIS A 206 3.25 2.95 18.66
C HIS A 206 2.37 4.15 18.99
N THR A 207 2.92 5.36 18.99
CA THR A 207 2.17 6.61 19.22
C THR A 207 1.57 7.21 17.95
N ILE A 208 1.59 6.49 16.82
CA ILE A 208 1.17 7.03 15.51
C ILE A 208 -0.28 7.55 15.53
N SER A 209 -1.20 6.85 16.22
CA SER A 209 -2.60 7.27 16.30
C SER A 209 -2.83 8.52 17.12
N ASP A 210 -1.89 8.90 17.99
CA ASP A 210 -1.94 10.12 18.78
C ASP A 210 -1.46 11.34 17.96
N ASN A 211 -0.69 11.11 16.90
CA ASN A 211 -0.07 12.13 16.06
C ASN A 211 -0.71 12.26 14.68
N ILE A 212 -1.27 11.19 14.15
CA ILE A 212 -1.85 11.14 12.80
C ILE A 212 -3.28 10.59 12.91
N PRO A 213 -4.32 11.41 12.71
CA PRO A 213 -5.69 10.95 12.70
C PRO A 213 -5.90 9.78 11.72
N CYS A 214 -6.82 8.89 12.02
CA CYS A 214 -7.13 7.73 11.17
C CYS A 214 -5.88 6.92 10.79
N SER A 215 -5.04 6.61 11.76
CA SER A 215 -3.86 5.78 11.57
C SER A 215 -3.81 4.61 12.55
N ALA A 216 -2.96 3.65 12.25
CA ALA A 216 -2.67 2.51 13.11
C ALA A 216 -1.27 1.95 12.81
N TRP A 217 -0.80 1.08 13.69
CA TRP A 217 0.42 0.32 13.45
C TRP A 217 0.16 -1.19 13.52
N VAL A 218 1.04 -1.97 12.90
CA VAL A 218 1.05 -3.44 12.96
C VAL A 218 2.33 -3.95 13.58
N SER A 219 2.19 -4.96 14.46
CA SER A 219 3.32 -5.53 15.16
C SER A 219 4.15 -6.46 14.27
N SER A 220 5.47 -6.43 14.46
CA SER A 220 6.41 -7.40 13.90
C SER A 220 6.73 -8.55 14.87
N LYS A 221 6.07 -8.62 16.03
CA LYS A 221 6.30 -9.64 17.06
C LYS A 221 6.19 -11.06 16.47
N GLY A 222 7.21 -11.88 16.77
CA GLY A 222 7.30 -13.25 16.26
C GLY A 222 7.76 -13.35 14.80
N GLY A 223 8.12 -12.22 14.19
CA GLY A 223 8.79 -12.22 12.88
C GLY A 223 10.26 -12.62 13.03
N ALA A 224 10.83 -13.13 11.94
CA ALA A 224 12.22 -13.56 11.83
C ALA A 224 12.91 -12.88 10.63
N PRO A 225 14.24 -12.69 10.68
CA PRO A 225 15.00 -12.18 9.55
C PRO A 225 15.15 -13.23 8.45
N ILE A 226 15.42 -12.75 7.22
CA ILE A 226 16.05 -13.63 6.23
C ILE A 226 17.42 -14.06 6.77
N VAL A 227 17.81 -15.28 6.45
CA VAL A 227 19.14 -15.78 6.79
C VAL A 227 20.06 -15.50 5.61
N THR A 228 20.94 -14.52 5.78
CA THR A 228 22.03 -14.22 4.85
C THR A 228 23.35 -14.71 5.45
N LYS A 229 24.40 -14.76 4.66
CA LYS A 229 25.74 -15.14 5.14
C LYS A 229 26.58 -13.88 5.35
N ARG A 230 27.30 -13.84 6.46
CA ARG A 230 28.36 -12.86 6.72
C ARG A 230 29.62 -13.18 5.88
N SER A 231 30.56 -12.27 5.83
CA SER A 231 31.84 -12.46 5.14
C SER A 231 32.65 -13.68 5.59
N ASN A 232 32.46 -14.10 6.85
CA ASN A 232 33.09 -15.29 7.43
C ASN A 232 32.29 -16.60 7.20
N GLY A 233 31.20 -16.54 6.42
CA GLY A 233 30.34 -17.70 6.12
C GLY A 233 29.23 -17.97 7.16
N GLU A 234 29.29 -17.34 8.35
CA GLU A 234 28.29 -17.52 9.40
C GLU A 234 26.93 -16.88 9.04
N PRO A 235 25.80 -17.42 9.53
CA PRO A 235 24.49 -16.82 9.34
C PRO A 235 24.41 -15.40 9.91
N ASP A 236 23.88 -14.46 9.12
CA ASP A 236 23.51 -13.14 9.63
C ASP A 236 22.06 -13.15 10.13
N LEU A 237 21.89 -13.25 11.44
CA LEU A 237 20.60 -13.19 12.12
C LEU A 237 20.17 -11.75 12.46
N LYS A 238 20.96 -10.75 12.06
CA LYS A 238 20.69 -9.32 12.28
C LYS A 238 20.27 -8.58 11.01
N ASP A 239 20.06 -9.30 9.90
CA ASP A 239 19.55 -8.73 8.68
C ASP A 239 18.22 -8.01 8.96
N PRO A 240 18.01 -6.76 8.48
CA PRO A 240 16.79 -5.99 8.75
C PRO A 240 15.55 -6.50 8.02
N HIS A 241 15.71 -7.46 7.13
CA HIS A 241 14.64 -7.91 6.27
C HIS A 241 13.91 -9.12 6.83
N PHE A 242 12.59 -9.09 6.78
CA PHE A 242 11.73 -10.19 7.16
C PHE A 242 11.86 -11.37 6.19
N ASP A 243 11.88 -12.58 6.72
CA ASP A 243 11.78 -13.79 5.92
C ASP A 243 10.40 -13.91 5.23
N ARG A 244 10.25 -14.90 4.36
CA ARG A 244 9.01 -15.12 3.60
C ARG A 244 7.78 -15.28 4.51
N LYS A 245 7.90 -16.10 5.55
CA LYS A 245 6.81 -16.38 6.50
C LYS A 245 6.39 -15.10 7.23
N SER A 246 7.36 -14.34 7.70
CA SER A 246 7.12 -13.08 8.41
C SER A 246 6.52 -12.01 7.50
N GLN A 247 6.94 -11.91 6.24
CA GLN A 247 6.32 -11.00 5.26
C GLN A 247 4.83 -11.30 5.09
N ILE A 248 4.46 -12.58 4.98
CA ILE A 248 3.06 -12.99 4.86
C ILE A 248 2.27 -12.65 6.13
N ILE A 249 2.79 -12.99 7.31
CA ILE A 249 2.13 -12.73 8.61
C ILE A 249 1.93 -11.23 8.83
N ILE A 250 2.94 -10.41 8.54
CA ILE A 250 2.84 -8.94 8.65
C ILE A 250 1.78 -8.41 7.67
N GLY A 251 1.74 -8.94 6.45
CA GLY A 251 0.69 -8.63 5.48
C GLY A 251 -0.70 -8.95 6.02
N GLU A 252 -0.89 -10.10 6.65
CA GLU A 252 -2.16 -10.48 7.27
C GLU A 252 -2.54 -9.56 8.45
N ARG A 253 -1.56 -9.06 9.22
CA ARG A 253 -1.79 -8.08 10.28
C ARG A 253 -2.22 -6.72 9.72
N TYR A 254 -1.62 -6.27 8.61
CA TYR A 254 -2.11 -5.11 7.87
C TYR A 254 -3.57 -5.30 7.45
N ALA A 255 -3.91 -6.48 6.92
CA ALA A 255 -5.28 -6.79 6.53
C ALA A 255 -6.25 -6.72 7.72
N ASP A 256 -5.88 -7.22 8.89
CA ASP A 256 -6.73 -7.14 10.10
C ASP A 256 -7.04 -5.69 10.51
N LYS A 257 -6.04 -4.79 10.42
CA LYS A 257 -6.25 -3.36 10.67
C LYS A 257 -7.17 -2.74 9.62
N VAL A 258 -6.95 -3.00 8.34
CA VAL A 258 -7.80 -2.51 7.24
C VAL A 258 -9.22 -3.04 7.37
N LEU A 259 -9.42 -4.33 7.65
CA LEU A 259 -10.75 -4.90 7.87
C LEU A 259 -11.50 -4.20 9.00
N LYS A 260 -10.79 -3.87 10.09
CA LYS A 260 -11.37 -3.14 11.22
C LYS A 260 -11.72 -1.70 10.83
N MET A 261 -10.83 -0.98 10.15
CA MET A 261 -10.95 0.46 9.90
C MET A 261 -11.81 0.80 8.68
N CYS A 262 -11.83 -0.05 7.65
CA CYS A 262 -12.51 0.24 6.39
C CYS A 262 -13.81 -0.52 6.18
N TYR A 263 -13.93 -1.74 6.73
CA TYR A 263 -15.05 -2.64 6.42
C TYR A 263 -15.98 -2.94 7.58
N ARG A 264 -15.63 -2.58 8.81
CA ARG A 264 -16.55 -2.63 9.96
C ARG A 264 -17.19 -1.26 10.18
N LYS A 265 -18.38 -1.21 10.85
CA LYS A 265 -19.17 0.02 11.04
C LYS A 265 -18.47 1.18 11.79
N SER A 266 -17.29 1.00 12.35
CA SER A 266 -16.50 2.08 12.94
C SER A 266 -15.66 2.75 11.85
N LYS A 267 -16.21 3.75 11.17
CA LYS A 267 -15.41 4.64 10.33
C LYS A 267 -14.40 5.38 11.22
N CYS A 268 -13.20 5.66 10.67
CA CYS A 268 -12.29 6.64 11.25
C CYS A 268 -13.08 7.95 11.53
N LYS A 269 -13.13 8.36 12.77
CA LYS A 269 -13.61 9.68 13.18
C LYS A 269 -12.41 10.58 13.36
#